data_0fe54eb17e548b4d90cd0d538581872d
#
_entry.id   0fe54eb17e548b4d90cd0d538581872d
#
_cell.length_a   1.000
_cell.length_b   1.000
_cell.length_c   1.000
_cell.angle_alpha   90.00
_cell.angle_beta   90.00
_cell.angle_gamma   90.00
#
_symmetry.space_group_name_H-M   'P 1'
#
loop_
_entity.id
_entity.type
_entity.pdbx_description
1 polymer ?
#
loop_
_entity_poly.entity_id
_entity_poly.type
_entity_poly.pdbx_seq_one_letter_code
_entity_poly.pdbx_strand_id
1 'polypeptide(L)'
;PNGIRIGGQSMHRTAMMVAGERKFRDFRKDNKLDTRQFQMAFRTLRQLSAQERSPEKELDVDATIHDTCESAGRLEIRYKNPRKNTVKVLLLMDSGGSMDYYSNLCSMLFQAARQSNHFKELHVYYFHNCIYSNVYTNPRMYREHAVATDWILQNFGNDYKVILVGDALMDMYELMEKRYDYRTGEAKWSGLDQIKRFCEHYDHLIWLNPEEPPRWGGYWGESYGYIARAVDMYPLTVDGLERGMKKPVSYTHLRAHET
;
A
#
# COMPACT_ATOMS: atom_id res chain seq x y z
N PRO A 1 -41.81 -24.82 -16.61
CA PRO A 1 -41.19 -24.54 -15.32
C PRO A 1 -39.80 -24.02 -15.58
N ASN A 2 -39.64 -22.70 -15.50
CA ASN A 2 -38.37 -22.02 -15.72
C ASN A 2 -37.65 -21.96 -14.39
N GLY A 3 -36.79 -22.97 -14.14
CA GLY A 3 -35.90 -22.97 -12.98
C GLY A 3 -34.58 -22.28 -13.28
N ILE A 4 -34.18 -21.33 -12.47
CA ILE A 4 -32.83 -20.73 -12.48
C ILE A 4 -31.89 -21.70 -11.77
N ARG A 5 -30.89 -22.21 -12.48
CA ARG A 5 -29.88 -23.11 -11.92
C ARG A 5 -28.69 -22.27 -11.43
N ILE A 6 -28.41 -22.34 -10.14
CA ILE A 6 -27.25 -21.70 -9.50
C ILE A 6 -26.20 -22.80 -9.29
N GLY A 7 -25.19 -22.82 -10.15
CA GLY A 7 -24.04 -23.74 -10.08
C GLY A 7 -24.32 -25.14 -10.69
N GLY A 8 -23.37 -25.67 -11.44
CA GLY A 8 -23.35 -27.00 -12.04
C GLY A 8 -23.12 -27.00 -13.55
N GLN A 9 -22.59 -28.09 -14.09
CA GLN A 9 -22.39 -28.26 -15.54
C GLN A 9 -23.74 -28.35 -16.26
N SER A 10 -23.92 -27.54 -17.31
CA SER A 10 -25.09 -27.59 -18.18
C SER A 10 -25.01 -28.81 -19.10
N MET A 11 -26.03 -29.68 -19.06
CA MET A 11 -26.13 -30.82 -19.96
C MET A 11 -26.73 -30.47 -21.34
N HIS A 12 -27.27 -29.27 -21.51
CA HIS A 12 -27.78 -28.79 -22.80
C HIS A 12 -27.36 -27.35 -23.01
N ARG A 13 -26.68 -27.04 -24.13
CA ARG A 13 -26.03 -25.75 -24.49
C ARG A 13 -26.97 -24.54 -24.66
N THR A 14 -28.17 -24.56 -24.06
CA THR A 14 -29.17 -23.50 -24.21
C THR A 14 -29.39 -22.63 -22.96
N ALA A 15 -28.60 -22.80 -21.91
CA ALA A 15 -28.67 -21.92 -20.75
C ALA A 15 -27.71 -20.74 -20.91
N MET A 16 -28.24 -19.51 -20.92
CA MET A 16 -27.43 -18.31 -20.71
C MET A 16 -26.58 -18.49 -19.44
N MET A 17 -25.29 -18.29 -19.55
CA MET A 17 -24.42 -18.27 -18.38
C MET A 17 -24.84 -17.10 -17.48
N VAL A 18 -25.60 -17.40 -16.45
CA VAL A 18 -25.75 -16.53 -15.32
C VAL A 18 -24.40 -16.59 -14.59
N ALA A 19 -23.74 -15.46 -14.42
CA ALA A 19 -22.51 -15.37 -13.67
C ALA A 19 -22.73 -16.08 -12.33
N GLY A 20 -21.98 -17.17 -12.12
CA GLY A 20 -22.04 -17.91 -10.87
C GLY A 20 -21.73 -16.96 -9.72
N GLU A 21 -22.37 -17.20 -8.58
CA GLU A 21 -22.09 -16.46 -7.35
C GLU A 21 -20.59 -16.25 -7.23
N ARG A 22 -20.15 -15.00 -7.33
CA ARG A 22 -18.81 -14.64 -6.95
C ARG A 22 -18.70 -15.00 -5.48
N LYS A 23 -18.04 -16.11 -5.17
CA LYS A 23 -17.64 -16.41 -3.79
C LYS A 23 -16.59 -15.37 -3.41
N PHE A 24 -17.07 -14.22 -2.98
CA PHE A 24 -16.29 -13.28 -2.20
C PHE A 24 -15.92 -14.01 -0.90
N ARG A 25 -14.85 -14.79 -0.94
CA ARG A 25 -14.25 -15.25 0.31
C ARG A 25 -13.72 -14.01 0.98
N ASP A 26 -14.39 -13.69 2.09
CA ASP A 26 -13.97 -12.78 3.15
C ASP A 26 -14.18 -11.27 3.02
N PHE A 27 -14.88 -10.77 2.02
CA PHE A 27 -15.69 -9.57 2.27
C PHE A 27 -17.07 -10.01 2.81
N ARG A 28 -17.06 -10.83 3.87
CA ARG A 28 -18.27 -11.06 4.65
C ARG A 28 -18.70 -9.72 5.21
N LYS A 29 -19.92 -9.30 4.86
CA LYS A 29 -20.60 -8.15 5.49
C LYS A 29 -20.68 -8.28 7.03
N ASP A 30 -20.40 -9.45 7.56
CA ASP A 30 -20.42 -9.82 8.97
C ASP A 30 -19.09 -9.56 9.67
N ASN A 31 -17.94 -9.58 8.97
CA ASN A 31 -16.71 -9.03 9.48
C ASN A 31 -16.68 -7.55 9.11
N LYS A 32 -17.29 -6.71 9.94
CA LYS A 32 -17.01 -5.28 9.93
C LYS A 32 -15.51 -5.15 10.16
N LEU A 33 -14.74 -5.01 9.07
CA LEU A 33 -13.38 -4.52 9.15
C LEU A 33 -13.47 -3.19 9.89
N ASP A 34 -13.18 -3.22 11.18
CA ASP A 34 -13.26 -2.04 12.01
C ASP A 34 -11.97 -1.24 11.84
N THR A 35 -12.08 0.05 11.84
CA THR A 35 -10.96 0.99 11.91
C THR A 35 -9.91 0.56 12.95
N ARG A 36 -10.35 -0.05 14.07
CA ARG A 36 -9.49 -0.62 15.12
C ARG A 36 -8.58 -1.74 14.63
N GLN A 37 -9.02 -2.58 13.70
CA GLN A 37 -8.21 -3.67 13.17
C GLN A 37 -7.07 -3.13 12.31
N PHE A 38 -7.32 -2.13 11.46
CA PHE A 38 -6.26 -1.43 10.74
C PHE A 38 -5.31 -0.68 11.69
N GLN A 39 -5.83 -0.08 12.77
CA GLN A 39 -4.99 0.53 13.80
C GLN A 39 -4.05 -0.48 14.47
N MET A 40 -4.53 -1.70 14.73
CA MET A 40 -3.69 -2.77 15.26
C MET A 40 -2.60 -3.17 14.28
N ALA A 41 -2.90 -3.30 12.98
CA ALA A 41 -1.91 -3.56 11.95
C ALA A 41 -0.85 -2.45 11.89
N PHE A 42 -1.25 -1.19 11.94
CA PHE A 42 -0.32 -0.06 12.01
C PHE A 42 0.52 -0.05 13.30
N ARG A 43 -0.04 -0.51 14.42
CA ARG A 43 0.72 -0.68 15.68
C ARG A 43 1.80 -1.75 15.56
N THR A 44 1.50 -2.86 14.88
CA THR A 44 2.47 -3.92 14.60
C THR A 44 3.64 -3.40 13.76
N LEU A 45 3.38 -2.51 12.79
CA LEU A 45 4.42 -1.81 12.02
C LEU A 45 5.44 -1.10 12.90
N ARG A 46 4.97 -0.39 13.91
CA ARG A 46 5.85 0.30 14.86
C ARG A 46 6.77 -0.68 15.58
N GLN A 47 6.25 -1.84 16.01
CA GLN A 47 7.06 -2.84 16.71
C GLN A 47 8.17 -3.40 15.82
N LEU A 48 7.85 -3.65 14.55
CA LEU A 48 8.82 -4.15 13.56
C LEU A 48 9.90 -3.11 13.27
N SER A 49 9.52 -1.85 13.08
CA SER A 49 10.48 -0.76 12.81
C SER A 49 11.33 -0.40 14.03
N ALA A 50 10.83 -0.60 15.25
CA ALA A 50 11.63 -0.41 16.46
C ALA A 50 12.72 -1.49 16.63
N GLN A 51 12.58 -2.64 15.96
CA GLN A 51 13.58 -3.70 15.91
C GLN A 51 14.64 -3.46 14.82
N GLU A 52 14.33 -2.67 13.79
CA GLU A 52 15.27 -2.24 12.77
C GLU A 52 16.14 -1.11 13.33
N ARG A 53 17.29 -1.49 13.88
CA ARG A 53 18.51 -0.78 14.23
C ARG A 53 18.44 0.76 14.29
N SER A 54 18.13 1.28 15.46
CA SER A 54 18.68 2.61 15.82
C SER A 54 20.14 2.42 16.23
N PRO A 55 21.10 3.11 15.61
CA PRO A 55 22.51 3.10 16.06
C PRO A 55 22.68 3.76 17.44
N GLU A 56 21.71 4.57 17.87
CA GLU A 56 21.71 5.25 19.16
C GLU A 56 21.03 4.37 20.22
N LYS A 57 21.76 4.00 21.23
CA LYS A 57 21.23 3.30 22.42
C LYS A 57 20.91 4.32 23.50
N GLU A 58 19.77 4.19 24.14
CA GLU A 58 19.40 4.95 25.35
C GLU A 58 19.82 4.18 26.61
N LEU A 59 20.23 4.91 27.65
CA LEU A 59 20.48 4.31 28.96
C LEU A 59 19.20 3.66 29.50
N ASP A 60 19.23 2.38 29.78
CA ASP A 60 18.17 1.69 30.52
C ASP A 60 18.37 1.89 32.02
N VAL A 61 17.74 2.93 32.57
CA VAL A 61 17.89 3.29 33.98
C VAL A 61 17.43 2.17 34.89
N ASP A 62 16.27 1.54 34.58
CA ASP A 62 15.69 0.50 35.43
C ASP A 62 16.57 -0.76 35.44
N ALA A 63 17.03 -1.22 34.27
CA ALA A 63 17.94 -2.35 34.18
C ALA A 63 19.31 -2.05 34.79
N THR A 64 19.82 -0.81 34.62
CA THR A 64 21.09 -0.37 35.22
C THR A 64 21.02 -0.38 36.76
N ILE A 65 19.93 0.12 37.35
CA ILE A 65 19.72 0.11 38.77
C ILE A 65 19.62 -1.34 39.29
N HIS A 66 18.82 -2.16 38.63
CA HIS A 66 18.61 -3.55 38.99
C HIS A 66 19.95 -4.33 39.04
N ASP A 67 20.69 -4.29 37.93
CA ASP A 67 21.95 -5.03 37.81
C ASP A 67 23.04 -4.48 38.75
N THR A 68 23.05 -3.17 39.00
CA THR A 68 23.96 -2.54 39.97
C THR A 68 23.66 -3.01 41.38
N CYS A 69 22.39 -3.15 41.74
CA CYS A 69 22.00 -3.68 43.04
C CYS A 69 22.38 -5.16 43.21
N GLU A 70 22.17 -5.98 42.18
CA GLU A 70 22.57 -7.40 42.20
C GLU A 70 24.09 -7.59 42.24
N SER A 71 24.83 -6.66 41.65
CA SER A 71 26.31 -6.67 41.65
C SER A 71 26.95 -6.02 42.87
N ALA A 72 26.26 -6.07 44.04
CA ALA A 72 26.72 -5.50 45.32
C ALA A 72 27.15 -3.99 45.20
N GLY A 73 26.45 -3.21 44.40
CA GLY A 73 26.68 -1.78 44.21
C GLY A 73 27.74 -1.45 43.16
N ARG A 74 28.30 -2.42 42.44
CA ARG A 74 29.16 -2.21 41.31
C ARG A 74 28.33 -1.71 40.14
N LEU A 75 28.61 -0.53 39.58
CA LEU A 75 27.84 0.07 38.49
C LEU A 75 27.86 -0.81 37.23
N GLU A 76 26.71 -1.34 36.85
CA GLU A 76 26.49 -2.10 35.61
C GLU A 76 25.57 -1.33 34.68
N ILE A 77 26.16 -0.57 33.73
CA ILE A 77 25.39 0.25 32.81
C ILE A 77 24.73 -0.63 31.73
N ARG A 78 23.40 -0.51 31.61
CA ARG A 78 22.61 -1.18 30.58
C ARG A 78 22.05 -0.19 29.60
N TYR A 79 22.04 -0.59 28.34
CA TYR A 79 21.49 0.21 27.26
C TYR A 79 20.33 -0.54 26.60
N LYS A 80 19.30 0.20 26.23
CA LYS A 80 18.17 -0.31 25.44
C LYS A 80 18.03 0.47 24.15
N ASN A 81 17.38 -0.14 23.14
CA ASN A 81 17.02 0.58 21.94
C ASN A 81 15.97 1.64 22.28
N PRO A 82 16.11 2.88 21.83
CA PRO A 82 15.15 3.93 22.09
C PRO A 82 13.78 3.54 21.54
N ARG A 83 12.73 3.69 22.34
CA ARG A 83 11.34 3.50 21.92
C ARG A 83 10.82 4.69 21.13
N LYS A 84 11.67 5.33 20.31
CA LYS A 84 11.26 6.45 19.48
C LYS A 84 10.37 5.92 18.37
N ASN A 85 9.26 6.61 18.16
CA ASN A 85 8.42 6.39 17.01
C ASN A 85 9.16 6.91 15.77
N THR A 86 9.71 6.01 14.98
CA THR A 86 10.54 6.35 13.80
C THR A 86 9.82 6.11 12.49
N VAL A 87 8.65 5.48 12.53
CA VAL A 87 7.91 5.10 11.32
C VAL A 87 7.34 6.33 10.62
N LYS A 88 7.79 6.54 9.40
CA LYS A 88 7.25 7.52 8.47
C LYS A 88 6.43 6.82 7.41
N VAL A 89 5.23 7.29 7.15
CA VAL A 89 4.30 6.67 6.19
C VAL A 89 3.90 7.68 5.13
N LEU A 90 3.96 7.24 3.89
CA LEU A 90 3.41 7.91 2.72
C LEU A 90 2.27 7.05 2.17
N LEU A 91 1.03 7.51 2.33
CA LEU A 91 -0.18 6.83 1.87
C LEU A 91 -0.68 7.53 0.60
N LEU A 92 -0.70 6.80 -0.51
CA LEU A 92 -1.26 7.29 -1.78
C LEU A 92 -2.49 6.45 -2.13
N MET A 93 -3.63 7.11 -2.31
CA MET A 93 -4.92 6.45 -2.49
C MET A 93 -5.52 6.82 -3.82
N ASP A 94 -5.90 5.81 -4.58
CA ASP A 94 -6.71 5.98 -5.78
C ASP A 94 -8.10 6.49 -5.41
N SER A 95 -8.61 7.43 -6.18
CA SER A 95 -9.88 8.10 -5.93
C SER A 95 -10.68 8.32 -7.21
N GLY A 96 -11.95 8.01 -7.13
CA GLY A 96 -12.89 8.12 -8.25
C GLY A 96 -13.00 6.83 -9.08
N GLY A 97 -13.91 6.84 -10.06
CA GLY A 97 -14.16 5.70 -10.93
C GLY A 97 -14.60 4.44 -10.17
N SER A 98 -13.96 3.31 -10.47
CA SER A 98 -14.24 2.02 -9.82
C SER A 98 -13.96 2.03 -8.31
N MET A 99 -13.04 2.88 -7.84
CA MET A 99 -12.69 3.02 -6.43
C MET A 99 -13.82 3.59 -5.57
N ASP A 100 -14.82 4.24 -6.14
CA ASP A 100 -16.00 4.72 -5.40
C ASP A 100 -16.74 3.58 -4.69
N TYR A 101 -16.71 2.38 -5.28
CA TYR A 101 -17.28 1.18 -4.67
C TYR A 101 -16.58 0.79 -3.36
N TYR A 102 -15.29 1.09 -3.24
CA TYR A 102 -14.44 0.78 -2.08
C TYR A 102 -14.24 1.95 -1.13
N SER A 103 -14.94 3.07 -1.34
CA SER A 103 -14.78 4.31 -0.59
C SER A 103 -14.87 4.14 0.93
N ASN A 104 -15.78 3.27 1.42
CA ASN A 104 -15.90 2.97 2.85
C ASN A 104 -14.66 2.28 3.40
N LEU A 105 -14.11 1.29 2.67
CA LEU A 105 -12.92 0.55 3.07
C LEU A 105 -11.69 1.45 3.08
N CYS A 106 -11.53 2.27 2.04
CA CYS A 106 -10.49 3.29 1.95
C CYS A 106 -10.59 4.32 3.09
N SER A 107 -11.81 4.75 3.42
CA SER A 107 -12.06 5.67 4.54
C SER A 107 -11.67 5.06 5.89
N MET A 108 -11.96 3.78 6.12
CA MET A 108 -11.55 3.09 7.35
C MET A 108 -10.03 2.99 7.47
N LEU A 109 -9.33 2.64 6.40
CA LEU A 109 -7.86 2.62 6.36
C LEU A 109 -7.28 4.01 6.64
N PHE A 110 -7.80 5.04 5.97
CA PHE A 110 -7.38 6.43 6.15
C PHE A 110 -7.60 6.91 7.59
N GLN A 111 -8.78 6.66 8.16
CA GLN A 111 -9.07 7.02 9.54
C GLN A 111 -8.15 6.28 10.52
N ALA A 112 -7.92 4.99 10.29
CA ALA A 112 -7.00 4.21 11.10
C ALA A 112 -5.58 4.78 11.04
N ALA A 113 -5.10 5.15 9.87
CA ALA A 113 -3.78 5.76 9.70
C ALA A 113 -3.70 7.11 10.44
N ARG A 114 -4.69 7.98 10.27
CA ARG A 114 -4.73 9.31 10.93
C ARG A 114 -4.87 9.26 12.45
N GLN A 115 -5.65 8.31 12.96
CA GLN A 115 -5.84 8.13 14.40
C GLN A 115 -4.68 7.37 15.05
N SER A 116 -3.78 6.82 14.24
CA SER A 116 -2.62 6.10 14.73
C SER A 116 -1.56 7.09 15.22
N ASN A 117 -1.47 7.28 16.55
CA ASN A 117 -0.40 8.08 17.18
C ASN A 117 0.99 7.40 17.09
N HIS A 118 1.14 6.45 16.17
CA HIS A 118 2.30 5.56 16.07
C HIS A 118 3.23 5.90 14.91
N PHE A 119 2.90 6.93 14.13
CA PHE A 119 3.77 7.41 13.07
C PHE A 119 4.54 8.66 13.53
N LYS A 120 5.81 8.74 13.16
CA LYS A 120 6.58 9.96 13.28
C LYS A 120 6.04 11.02 12.31
N GLU A 121 5.72 10.57 11.10
CA GLU A 121 5.19 11.39 10.03
C GLU A 121 4.17 10.56 9.24
N LEU A 122 3.07 11.20 8.85
CA LEU A 122 2.06 10.61 7.95
C LEU A 122 1.67 11.66 6.92
N HIS A 123 1.93 11.35 5.66
CA HIS A 123 1.49 12.14 4.52
C HIS A 123 0.51 11.34 3.69
N VAL A 124 -0.56 11.98 3.25
CA VAL A 124 -1.62 11.35 2.46
C VAL A 124 -1.84 12.13 1.19
N TYR A 125 -1.78 11.44 0.06
CA TYR A 125 -2.06 11.99 -1.25
C TYR A 125 -3.05 11.10 -2.00
N TYR A 126 -3.62 11.66 -3.05
CA TYR A 126 -4.60 11.00 -3.90
C TYR A 126 -4.12 11.01 -5.35
N PHE A 127 -4.47 9.97 -6.10
CA PHE A 127 -4.24 9.86 -7.54
C PHE A 127 -5.49 9.26 -8.19
N HIS A 128 -5.53 9.18 -9.51
CA HIS A 128 -6.60 8.52 -10.25
C HIS A 128 -6.00 7.48 -11.18
N ASN A 129 -6.47 6.23 -11.03
CA ASN A 129 -6.02 5.04 -11.73
C ASN A 129 -4.52 4.74 -11.51
N CYS A 130 -3.64 5.69 -11.82
CA CYS A 130 -2.20 5.55 -11.68
C CYS A 130 -1.53 6.84 -11.21
N ILE A 131 -0.30 6.73 -10.73
CA ILE A 131 0.53 7.90 -10.41
C ILE A 131 1.10 8.44 -11.72
N TYR A 132 0.87 9.74 -11.97
CA TYR A 132 1.41 10.44 -13.12
C TYR A 132 2.34 11.58 -12.67
N SER A 133 2.32 12.71 -13.38
CA SER A 133 3.14 13.88 -13.07
C SER A 133 2.76 14.57 -11.75
N ASN A 134 1.55 14.35 -11.27
CA ASN A 134 1.04 14.95 -10.05
C ASN A 134 0.25 13.95 -9.22
N VAL A 135 0.32 14.12 -7.91
CA VAL A 135 -0.60 13.59 -6.91
C VAL A 135 -1.33 14.77 -6.25
N TYR A 136 -2.36 14.52 -5.44
CA TYR A 136 -3.22 15.58 -4.92
C TYR A 136 -3.40 15.47 -3.42
N THR A 137 -3.52 16.60 -2.73
CA THR A 137 -3.82 16.62 -1.29
C THR A 137 -5.32 16.49 -1.00
N ASN A 138 -6.17 16.49 -2.04
CA ASN A 138 -7.61 16.37 -1.95
C ASN A 138 -8.13 15.26 -2.88
N PRO A 139 -9.04 14.38 -2.43
CA PRO A 139 -9.58 13.27 -3.24
C PRO A 139 -10.37 13.73 -4.48
N ARG A 140 -10.83 14.99 -4.54
CA ARG A 140 -11.47 15.57 -5.73
C ARG A 140 -10.47 16.03 -6.79
N MET A 141 -9.17 15.96 -6.49
CA MET A 141 -8.05 16.24 -7.40
C MET A 141 -8.12 17.60 -8.12
N TYR A 142 -8.60 18.64 -7.40
CA TYR A 142 -8.57 19.99 -7.93
C TYR A 142 -7.14 20.47 -8.20
N ARG A 143 -6.97 21.28 -9.24
CA ARG A 143 -5.65 21.75 -9.70
C ARG A 143 -4.84 22.47 -8.62
N GLU A 144 -5.50 23.23 -7.77
CA GLU A 144 -4.89 23.96 -6.66
C GLU A 144 -4.32 23.04 -5.57
N HIS A 145 -4.73 21.77 -5.56
CA HIS A 145 -4.28 20.74 -4.64
C HIS A 145 -3.24 19.78 -5.25
N ALA A 146 -2.77 20.09 -6.47
CA ALA A 146 -1.79 19.26 -7.16
C ALA A 146 -0.39 19.45 -6.58
N VAL A 147 0.29 18.35 -6.33
CA VAL A 147 1.69 18.28 -5.92
C VAL A 147 2.45 17.48 -6.97
N ALA A 148 3.56 18.01 -7.47
CA ALA A 148 4.35 17.31 -8.46
C ALA A 148 4.92 16.00 -7.88
N THR A 149 4.82 14.91 -8.63
CA THR A 149 5.36 13.60 -8.22
C THR A 149 6.87 13.67 -8.02
N ASP A 150 7.59 14.45 -8.82
CA ASP A 150 9.03 14.67 -8.64
C ASP A 150 9.33 15.37 -7.31
N TRP A 151 8.47 16.30 -6.88
CA TRP A 151 8.61 16.93 -5.57
C TRP A 151 8.46 15.92 -4.43
N ILE A 152 7.52 14.97 -4.55
CA ILE A 152 7.36 13.87 -3.57
C ILE A 152 8.66 13.08 -3.45
N LEU A 153 9.23 12.62 -4.57
CA LEU A 153 10.47 11.84 -4.60
C LEU A 153 11.69 12.62 -4.07
N GLN A 154 11.70 13.94 -4.22
CA GLN A 154 12.79 14.79 -3.74
C GLN A 154 12.71 15.11 -2.23
N ASN A 155 11.49 15.21 -1.68
CA ASN A 155 11.27 15.68 -0.31
C ASN A 155 11.00 14.59 0.71
N PHE A 156 10.56 13.39 0.26
CA PHE A 156 10.39 12.23 1.13
C PHE A 156 11.47 11.21 0.83
N GLY A 157 12.34 10.98 1.81
CA GLY A 157 13.47 10.06 1.68
C GLY A 157 13.03 8.59 1.57
N ASN A 158 13.98 7.73 1.26
CA ASN A 158 13.76 6.29 1.07
C ASN A 158 13.30 5.56 2.34
N ASP A 159 13.44 6.19 3.51
CA ASP A 159 13.02 5.67 4.83
C ASP A 159 11.49 5.71 5.05
N TYR A 160 10.73 6.39 4.17
CA TYR A 160 9.28 6.33 4.20
C TYR A 160 8.77 4.96 3.77
N LYS A 161 7.80 4.44 4.52
CA LYS A 161 7.03 3.27 4.12
C LYS A 161 5.86 3.73 3.25
N VAL A 162 5.90 3.34 1.98
CA VAL A 162 4.90 3.76 0.99
C VAL A 162 3.82 2.71 0.87
N ILE A 163 2.56 3.15 0.98
CA ILE A 163 1.37 2.32 0.80
C ILE A 163 0.56 2.93 -0.33
N LEU A 164 0.50 2.23 -1.45
CA LEU A 164 -0.40 2.53 -2.56
C LEU A 164 -1.71 1.79 -2.34
N VAL A 165 -2.85 2.42 -2.60
CA VAL A 165 -4.18 1.80 -2.50
C VAL A 165 -4.91 2.06 -3.80
N GLY A 166 -5.34 1.01 -4.50
CA GLY A 166 -6.06 1.11 -5.76
C GLY A 166 -6.37 -0.26 -6.34
N ASP A 167 -7.31 -0.35 -7.27
CA ASP A 167 -7.71 -1.60 -7.90
C ASP A 167 -6.77 -2.05 -9.04
N ALA A 168 -5.87 -1.17 -9.48
CA ALA A 168 -4.92 -1.40 -10.58
C ALA A 168 -5.61 -1.73 -11.93
N LEU A 169 -6.86 -1.32 -12.10
CA LEU A 169 -7.66 -1.56 -13.29
C LEU A 169 -7.79 -0.26 -14.11
N MET A 170 -7.06 -0.20 -15.22
CA MET A 170 -7.07 0.95 -16.11
C MET A 170 -6.78 0.53 -17.55
N ASP A 171 -6.99 1.45 -18.49
CA ASP A 171 -6.63 1.25 -19.87
C ASP A 171 -5.11 1.09 -20.01
N MET A 172 -4.66 0.15 -20.85
CA MET A 172 -3.24 -0.07 -21.11
C MET A 172 -2.56 1.14 -21.72
N TYR A 173 -3.28 1.89 -22.56
CA TYR A 173 -2.81 3.15 -23.12
C TYR A 173 -2.54 4.16 -21.99
N GLU A 174 -3.45 4.24 -21.01
CA GLU A 174 -3.29 5.12 -19.85
C GLU A 174 -2.07 4.73 -18.98
N LEU A 175 -1.81 3.43 -18.81
CA LEU A 175 -0.67 2.93 -18.02
C LEU A 175 0.66 3.11 -18.73
N MET A 176 0.71 2.91 -20.06
CA MET A 176 1.96 2.78 -20.82
C MET A 176 2.35 4.05 -21.57
N GLU A 177 1.40 4.93 -21.89
CA GLU A 177 1.71 6.10 -22.69
C GLU A 177 2.48 7.15 -21.90
N LYS A 178 3.55 7.65 -22.51
CA LYS A 178 4.28 8.81 -22.02
C LYS A 178 3.52 10.08 -22.39
N ARG A 179 3.07 10.83 -21.41
CA ARG A 179 2.44 12.12 -21.63
C ARG A 179 3.49 13.18 -21.92
N TYR A 180 3.25 14.01 -22.94
CA TYR A 180 4.12 15.14 -23.26
C TYR A 180 3.66 16.39 -22.48
N ASP A 181 4.61 17.14 -21.95
CA ASP A 181 4.34 18.48 -21.49
C ASP A 181 4.30 19.44 -22.69
N TYR A 182 3.11 19.91 -23.05
CA TYR A 182 2.94 20.81 -24.18
C TYR A 182 3.71 22.14 -24.05
N ARG A 183 4.15 22.51 -22.82
CA ARG A 183 4.90 23.75 -22.58
C ARG A 183 6.40 23.56 -22.77
N THR A 184 6.93 22.40 -22.40
CA THR A 184 8.37 22.11 -22.48
C THR A 184 8.73 21.23 -23.67
N GLY A 185 7.75 20.53 -24.26
CA GLY A 185 7.96 19.55 -25.32
C GLY A 185 8.64 18.26 -24.84
N GLU A 186 8.82 18.10 -23.51
CA GLU A 186 9.47 16.94 -22.91
C GLU A 186 8.50 15.79 -22.73
N ALA A 187 8.95 14.57 -23.02
CA ALA A 187 8.21 13.36 -22.70
C ALA A 187 8.19 13.13 -21.19
N LYS A 188 7.00 13.08 -20.61
CA LYS A 188 6.83 12.72 -19.21
C LYS A 188 6.83 11.20 -19.05
N TRP A 189 7.07 10.75 -17.80
CA TRP A 189 6.99 9.34 -17.45
C TRP A 189 5.58 8.78 -17.70
N SER A 190 5.51 7.52 -18.16
CA SER A 190 4.24 6.78 -18.15
C SER A 190 3.81 6.45 -16.71
N GLY A 191 2.57 6.00 -16.53
CA GLY A 191 2.13 5.54 -15.21
C GLY A 191 2.99 4.40 -14.66
N LEU A 192 3.32 3.42 -15.49
CA LEU A 192 4.19 2.31 -15.11
C LEU A 192 5.62 2.77 -14.78
N ASP A 193 6.17 3.72 -15.55
CA ASP A 193 7.48 4.29 -15.25
C ASP A 193 7.49 4.99 -13.89
N GLN A 194 6.42 5.72 -13.56
CA GLN A 194 6.30 6.37 -12.25
C GLN A 194 6.25 5.36 -11.11
N ILE A 195 5.49 4.28 -11.25
CA ILE A 195 5.46 3.20 -10.25
C ILE A 195 6.86 2.62 -10.05
N LYS A 196 7.59 2.33 -11.13
CA LYS A 196 8.97 1.83 -11.06
C LYS A 196 9.90 2.81 -10.34
N ARG A 197 9.81 4.11 -10.64
CA ARG A 197 10.58 5.16 -9.96
C ARG A 197 10.32 5.17 -8.44
N PHE A 198 9.07 4.98 -8.04
CA PHE A 198 8.73 4.84 -6.62
C PHE A 198 9.34 3.59 -6.01
N CYS A 199 9.29 2.45 -6.71
CA CYS A 199 9.91 1.20 -6.26
C CYS A 199 11.44 1.31 -6.14
N GLU A 200 12.08 2.08 -7.01
CA GLU A 200 13.53 2.32 -6.98
C GLU A 200 13.95 3.30 -5.87
N HIS A 201 13.08 4.25 -5.55
CA HIS A 201 13.37 5.30 -4.57
C HIS A 201 13.14 4.85 -3.12
N TYR A 202 12.05 4.10 -2.87
CA TYR A 202 11.65 3.73 -1.52
C TYR A 202 12.06 2.30 -1.18
N ASP A 203 12.71 2.13 -0.04
CA ASP A 203 13.12 0.81 0.46
C ASP A 203 11.93 -0.07 0.82
N HIS A 204 10.75 0.50 1.03
CA HIS A 204 9.54 -0.23 1.39
C HIS A 204 8.30 0.36 0.74
N LEU A 205 7.82 -0.31 -0.28
CA LEU A 205 6.62 0.07 -1.02
C LEU A 205 5.74 -1.15 -1.27
N ILE A 206 4.44 -1.01 -0.97
CA ILE A 206 3.43 -2.03 -1.23
C ILE A 206 2.21 -1.42 -1.92
N TRP A 207 1.48 -2.26 -2.64
CA TRP A 207 0.17 -1.94 -3.21
C TRP A 207 -0.91 -2.75 -2.51
N LEU A 208 -1.90 -2.09 -1.93
CA LEU A 208 -3.09 -2.71 -1.35
C LEU A 208 -4.24 -2.62 -2.35
N ASN A 209 -4.68 -3.78 -2.82
CA ASN A 209 -5.75 -3.87 -3.81
C ASN A 209 -7.05 -4.34 -3.17
N PRO A 210 -8.17 -3.60 -3.31
CA PRO A 210 -9.47 -4.01 -2.81
C PRO A 210 -10.12 -5.11 -3.65
N GLU A 211 -9.65 -5.33 -4.90
CA GLU A 211 -10.15 -6.36 -5.81
C GLU A 211 -9.32 -7.64 -5.72
N GLU A 212 -9.97 -8.78 -5.93
CA GLU A 212 -9.25 -10.03 -6.21
C GLU A 212 -8.58 -9.97 -7.59
N PRO A 213 -7.42 -10.62 -7.77
CA PRO A 213 -6.80 -10.70 -9.08
C PRO A 213 -7.80 -11.18 -10.13
N PRO A 214 -7.90 -10.51 -11.29
CA PRO A 214 -8.83 -10.92 -12.33
C PRO A 214 -8.50 -12.34 -12.78
N ARG A 215 -9.47 -13.25 -12.65
CA ARG A 215 -9.30 -14.67 -13.00
C ARG A 215 -9.19 -14.92 -14.50
N TRP A 216 -9.58 -13.93 -15.31
CA TRP A 216 -9.65 -14.03 -16.77
C TRP A 216 -8.86 -12.89 -17.37
N GLY A 217 -7.93 -13.20 -18.27
CA GLY A 217 -7.27 -12.22 -19.11
C GLY A 217 -8.34 -11.45 -19.91
N GLY A 218 -8.65 -10.27 -19.47
CA GLY A 218 -9.49 -9.31 -20.16
C GLY A 218 -8.73 -8.00 -20.25
N TYR A 219 -9.25 -7.09 -21.06
CA TYR A 219 -8.66 -5.78 -21.31
C TYR A 219 -8.19 -5.06 -20.01
N TRP A 220 -8.98 -5.13 -18.94
CA TRP A 220 -8.66 -4.55 -17.64
C TRP A 220 -7.69 -5.40 -16.80
N GLY A 221 -7.55 -6.69 -17.09
CA GLY A 221 -6.65 -7.59 -16.37
C GLY A 221 -5.19 -7.42 -16.75
N GLU A 222 -4.92 -6.83 -17.90
CA GLU A 222 -3.55 -6.58 -18.36
C GLU A 222 -2.84 -5.55 -17.50
N SER A 223 -3.47 -4.40 -17.23
CA SER A 223 -2.90 -3.36 -16.36
C SER A 223 -2.56 -3.88 -14.98
N TYR A 224 -3.48 -4.66 -14.37
CA TYR A 224 -3.22 -5.36 -13.12
C TYR A 224 -1.94 -6.21 -13.20
N GLY A 225 -1.79 -7.01 -14.26
CA GLY A 225 -0.63 -7.89 -14.45
C GLY A 225 0.70 -7.13 -14.55
N TYR A 226 0.72 -5.99 -15.23
CA TYR A 226 1.91 -5.14 -15.34
C TYR A 226 2.27 -4.49 -14.01
N ILE A 227 1.29 -3.96 -13.28
CA ILE A 227 1.51 -3.33 -11.98
C ILE A 227 1.96 -4.37 -10.95
N ALA A 228 1.33 -5.55 -10.90
CA ALA A 228 1.68 -6.62 -9.98
C ALA A 228 3.09 -7.23 -10.20
N ARG A 229 3.66 -7.05 -11.39
CA ARG A 229 5.08 -7.39 -11.65
C ARG A 229 6.04 -6.29 -11.20
N ALA A 230 5.59 -5.05 -11.14
CA ALA A 230 6.42 -3.91 -10.78
C ALA A 230 6.45 -3.67 -9.26
N VAL A 231 5.37 -3.98 -8.55
CA VAL A 231 5.21 -3.73 -7.12
C VAL A 231 4.56 -4.91 -6.40
N ASP A 232 5.00 -5.16 -5.17
CA ASP A 232 4.38 -6.18 -4.32
C ASP A 232 2.93 -5.82 -3.99
N MET A 233 1.98 -6.64 -4.46
CA MET A 233 0.55 -6.41 -4.32
C MET A 233 -0.06 -7.34 -3.28
N TYR A 234 -0.86 -6.77 -2.39
CA TYR A 234 -1.57 -7.48 -1.33
C TYR A 234 -3.04 -7.08 -1.32
N PRO A 235 -3.95 -7.93 -0.82
CA PRO A 235 -5.35 -7.54 -0.65
C PRO A 235 -5.48 -6.39 0.36
N LEU A 236 -6.43 -5.48 0.13
CA LEU A 236 -6.76 -4.39 1.06
C LEU A 236 -7.52 -4.95 2.27
N THR A 237 -6.80 -5.68 3.11
CA THR A 237 -7.24 -6.29 4.36
C THR A 237 -6.22 -6.04 5.46
N VAL A 238 -6.59 -6.31 6.71
CA VAL A 238 -5.66 -6.23 7.84
C VAL A 238 -4.47 -7.18 7.65
N ASP A 239 -4.74 -8.42 7.25
CA ASP A 239 -3.70 -9.42 6.95
C ASP A 239 -2.80 -8.99 5.79
N GLY A 240 -3.39 -8.46 4.71
CA GLY A 240 -2.63 -7.95 3.56
C GLY A 240 -1.72 -6.79 3.95
N LEU A 241 -2.20 -5.84 4.73
CA LEU A 241 -1.40 -4.75 5.27
C LEU A 241 -0.27 -5.28 6.17
N GLU A 242 -0.56 -6.17 7.11
CA GLU A 242 0.45 -6.74 8.00
C GLU A 242 1.53 -7.53 7.24
N ARG A 243 1.13 -8.36 6.31
CA ARG A 243 2.05 -9.17 5.50
C ARG A 243 2.92 -8.30 4.60
N GLY A 244 2.30 -7.33 3.93
CA GLY A 244 3.01 -6.41 3.05
C GLY A 244 4.05 -5.60 3.80
N MET A 245 3.73 -5.17 5.00
CA MET A 245 4.62 -4.35 5.80
C MET A 245 5.71 -5.14 6.56
N LYS A 246 5.57 -6.46 6.71
CA LYS A 246 6.59 -7.34 7.31
C LYS A 246 7.67 -7.80 6.33
N LYS A 247 7.41 -7.71 5.02
CA LYS A 247 8.34 -8.20 4.00
C LYS A 247 9.58 -7.28 3.96
N PRO A 248 10.80 -7.81 4.15
CA PRO A 248 11.99 -7.04 3.90
C PRO A 248 12.07 -6.71 2.40
N VAL A 249 12.60 -5.53 2.07
CA VAL A 249 12.78 -5.09 0.68
C VAL A 249 13.59 -6.13 -0.09
N SER A 250 13.00 -6.72 -1.10
CA SER A 250 13.70 -7.61 -2.01
C SER A 250 13.99 -6.86 -3.32
N TYR A 251 15.24 -6.45 -3.51
CA TYR A 251 15.74 -5.85 -4.76
C TYR A 251 15.68 -6.79 -5.99
N THR A 252 15.03 -7.95 -5.89
CA THR A 252 15.13 -9.02 -6.88
C THR A 252 14.21 -8.85 -8.09
N HIS A 253 13.23 -7.94 -8.08
CA HIS A 253 12.26 -7.85 -9.18
C HIS A 253 12.74 -7.02 -10.40
N LEU A 254 13.76 -6.18 -10.25
CA LEU A 254 14.24 -5.32 -11.34
C LEU A 254 15.34 -5.95 -12.22
N ARG A 255 15.98 -7.06 -11.81
CA ARG A 255 17.07 -7.72 -12.57
C ARG A 255 16.65 -8.83 -13.52
N ALA A 256 15.38 -9.21 -13.58
CA ALA A 256 14.95 -10.39 -14.34
C ALA A 256 14.47 -10.10 -15.79
N HIS A 257 14.58 -8.88 -16.29
CA HIS A 257 14.09 -8.51 -17.63
C HIS A 257 15.10 -7.78 -18.52
N GLU A 258 16.40 -7.93 -18.24
CA GLU A 258 17.48 -7.51 -19.17
C GLU A 258 18.16 -8.74 -19.80
N THR A 259 17.40 -9.72 -20.29
CA THR A 259 17.90 -10.73 -21.23
C THR A 259 16.83 -11.06 -22.25
#